data_0175fca443ba06bea011deecfaec2374
#
_entry.id   0175fca443ba06bea011deecfaec2374
#
_cell.length_a   1.000
_cell.length_b   1.000
_cell.length_c   1.000
_cell.angle_alpha   90.00
_cell.angle_beta   90.00
_cell.angle_gamma   90.00
#
_symmetry.space_group_name_H-M   'P 1'
#
loop_
_entity.id
_entity.type
_entity.pdbx_description
1 polymer ?
#
loop_
_entity_poly.entity_id
_entity_poly.type
_entity_poly.pdbx_seq_one_letter_code
_entity_poly.pdbx_strand_id
1 'polypeptide(L)'
;TTLLAQQHYENFRDRFADWPIKIDVLSRFKSTKEQTAALKELGEGKVDIIIGTHKLLQSDVKFRNLGLIIVDEEHRFGVRHKEALKNLRAEVDMLTLTATPIPRTLNMAFSGMRDLSIIATPPAKRLAVKTFVRETSPEVVKEAMLRELLRGGQAYYLHNEVDTIEKCAQELQALVPEARIGIAHGQMRERELEQVMQQFYHKQFNVLVCTTIIETGIDVPSANTIIMDRADKLGLAQMHQLRGRVGRSHHQAYAYLLTPHKKAMTGDAEKRLEAI
;
A
#
# COMPACT_ATOMS: atom_id res chain seq x y z
N THR A 1 -1.63 -1.21 8.07
CA THR A 1 -1.55 -2.67 8.18
C THR A 1 -0.36 -3.07 9.03
N THR A 2 -0.40 -4.27 9.61
CA THR A 2 0.69 -4.81 10.45
C THR A 2 1.99 -4.94 9.66
N LEU A 3 1.91 -5.40 8.41
CA LEU A 3 3.08 -5.57 7.55
C LEU A 3 3.74 -4.23 7.23
N LEU A 4 2.95 -3.18 6.95
CA LEU A 4 3.48 -1.83 6.72
C LEU A 4 4.17 -1.28 7.98
N ALA A 5 3.59 -1.50 9.16
CA ALA A 5 4.23 -1.12 10.43
C ALA A 5 5.58 -1.82 10.62
N GLN A 6 5.67 -3.10 10.26
CA GLN A 6 6.92 -3.85 10.30
C GLN A 6 7.95 -3.31 9.30
N GLN A 7 7.56 -2.99 8.07
CA GLN A 7 8.45 -2.37 7.09
C GLN A 7 8.97 -1.01 7.56
N HIS A 8 8.12 -0.17 8.14
CA HIS A 8 8.57 1.08 8.75
C HIS A 8 9.56 0.86 9.88
N TYR A 9 9.29 -0.12 10.75
CA TYR A 9 10.19 -0.45 11.84
C TYR A 9 11.59 -0.84 11.34
N GLU A 10 11.68 -1.69 10.34
CA GLU A 10 12.95 -2.11 9.74
C GLU A 10 13.68 -0.93 9.08
N ASN A 11 12.97 -0.13 8.29
CA ASN A 11 13.53 1.06 7.64
C ASN A 11 14.06 2.09 8.65
N PHE A 12 13.34 2.33 9.73
CA PHE A 12 13.77 3.26 10.77
C PHE A 12 14.98 2.71 11.53
N ARG A 13 14.99 1.43 11.85
CA ARG A 13 16.15 0.78 12.47
C ARG A 13 17.42 0.93 11.64
N ASP A 14 17.32 0.67 10.35
CA ASP A 14 18.45 0.80 9.43
C ASP A 14 18.91 2.26 9.33
N ARG A 15 17.96 3.19 9.22
CA ARG A 15 18.26 4.62 9.09
C ARG A 15 18.91 5.22 10.32
N PHE A 16 18.53 4.77 11.49
CA PHE A 16 19.05 5.24 12.78
C PHE A 16 20.06 4.29 13.43
N ALA A 17 20.62 3.35 12.66
CA ALA A 17 21.53 2.32 13.18
C ALA A 17 22.75 2.92 13.93
N ASP A 18 23.26 4.07 13.47
CA ASP A 18 24.42 4.74 14.07
C ASP A 18 24.07 5.73 15.20
N TRP A 19 22.79 5.80 15.58
CA TRP A 19 22.30 6.75 16.59
C TRP A 19 21.81 6.00 17.83
N PRO A 20 22.00 6.56 19.04
CA PRO A 20 21.54 5.94 20.29
C PRO A 20 20.02 6.13 20.48
N ILE A 21 19.24 5.73 19.48
CA ILE A 21 17.77 5.86 19.46
C ILE A 21 17.16 4.47 19.58
N LYS A 22 16.30 4.30 20.57
CA LYS A 22 15.53 3.05 20.75
C LYS A 22 14.23 3.11 19.98
N ILE A 23 14.11 2.24 18.97
CA ILE A 23 12.93 2.10 18.12
C ILE A 23 12.24 0.79 18.44
N ASP A 24 10.94 0.81 18.59
CA ASP A 24 10.15 -0.40 18.78
C ASP A 24 8.88 -0.40 17.92
N VAL A 25 8.24 -1.57 17.79
CA VAL A 25 7.01 -1.76 17.01
C VAL A 25 5.94 -2.43 17.86
N LEU A 26 4.72 -1.90 17.81
CA LEU A 26 3.55 -2.53 18.40
C LEU A 26 2.72 -3.17 17.29
N SER A 27 2.95 -4.46 17.05
CA SER A 27 2.30 -5.20 15.97
C SER A 27 1.87 -6.60 16.43
N ARG A 28 0.98 -7.23 15.68
CA ARG A 28 0.53 -8.60 15.93
C ARG A 28 1.60 -9.67 15.65
N PHE A 29 2.71 -9.32 15.00
CA PHE A 29 3.84 -10.22 14.82
C PHE A 29 4.61 -10.46 16.13
N LYS A 30 4.48 -9.56 17.10
CA LYS A 30 4.99 -9.76 18.44
C LYS A 30 4.04 -10.61 19.29
N SER A 31 4.58 -11.51 20.10
CA SER A 31 3.82 -12.23 21.10
C SER A 31 3.20 -11.28 22.14
N THR A 32 2.17 -11.73 22.85
CA THR A 32 1.53 -10.94 23.91
C THR A 32 2.55 -10.47 24.96
N LYS A 33 3.52 -11.32 25.32
CA LYS A 33 4.58 -10.98 26.26
C LYS A 33 5.47 -9.84 25.75
N GLU A 34 5.88 -9.89 24.50
CA GLU A 34 6.69 -8.85 23.87
C GLU A 34 5.92 -7.53 23.72
N GLN A 35 4.62 -7.61 23.39
CA GLN A 35 3.77 -6.41 23.33
C GLN A 35 3.64 -5.75 24.70
N THR A 36 3.43 -6.53 25.76
CA THR A 36 3.34 -6.03 27.13
C THR A 36 4.68 -5.39 27.55
N ALA A 37 5.80 -6.00 27.21
CA ALA A 37 7.12 -5.43 27.49
C ALA A 37 7.34 -4.10 26.76
N ALA A 38 6.99 -4.02 25.47
CA ALA A 38 7.08 -2.80 24.68
C ALA A 38 6.22 -1.67 25.24
N LEU A 39 4.98 -1.96 25.65
CA LEU A 39 4.08 -0.99 26.29
C LEU A 39 4.63 -0.48 27.63
N LYS A 40 5.21 -1.37 28.43
CA LYS A 40 5.86 -1.00 29.71
C LYS A 40 7.04 -0.05 29.46
N GLU A 41 7.95 -0.41 28.57
CA GLU A 41 9.11 0.43 28.22
C GLU A 41 8.71 1.78 27.62
N LEU A 42 7.64 1.81 26.81
CA LEU A 42 7.06 3.05 26.29
C LEU A 42 6.57 3.96 27.41
N GLY A 43 5.80 3.41 28.36
CA GLY A 43 5.31 4.12 29.55
C GLY A 43 6.43 4.60 30.49
N GLU A 44 7.55 3.90 30.54
CA GLU A 44 8.76 4.29 31.30
C GLU A 44 9.61 5.32 30.54
N GLY A 45 9.30 5.64 29.28
CA GLY A 45 10.05 6.60 28.45
C GLY A 45 11.39 6.05 27.95
N LYS A 46 11.51 4.74 27.82
CA LYS A 46 12.70 4.04 27.33
C LYS A 46 12.69 3.83 25.82
N VAL A 47 11.58 4.14 25.14
CA VAL A 47 11.42 4.03 23.69
C VAL A 47 11.31 5.43 23.12
N ASP A 48 12.17 5.75 22.14
CA ASP A 48 12.21 7.06 21.49
C ASP A 48 11.24 7.13 20.31
N ILE A 49 11.12 6.05 19.55
CA ILE A 49 10.20 5.94 18.39
C ILE A 49 9.41 4.65 18.51
N ILE A 50 8.09 4.77 18.56
CA ILE A 50 7.19 3.61 18.51
C ILE A 50 6.41 3.61 17.20
N ILE A 51 6.39 2.49 16.49
CA ILE A 51 5.70 2.31 15.23
C ILE A 51 4.57 1.29 15.45
N GLY A 52 3.42 1.51 14.87
CA GLY A 52 2.31 0.58 15.01
C GLY A 52 1.10 0.94 14.16
N THR A 53 0.08 0.12 14.28
CA THR A 53 -1.23 0.36 13.68
C THR A 53 -2.10 1.21 14.62
N HIS A 54 -3.40 1.30 14.32
CA HIS A 54 -4.39 1.94 15.21
C HIS A 54 -4.36 1.43 16.66
N LYS A 55 -3.66 0.34 16.94
CA LYS A 55 -3.45 -0.16 18.31
C LYS A 55 -2.75 0.86 19.21
N LEU A 56 -1.89 1.71 18.65
CA LEU A 56 -1.24 2.79 19.39
C LEU A 56 -2.22 3.85 19.93
N LEU A 57 -3.45 3.88 19.44
CA LEU A 57 -4.50 4.82 19.86
C LEU A 57 -5.44 4.24 20.95
N GLN A 58 -5.15 3.04 21.42
CA GLN A 58 -5.94 2.41 22.50
C GLN A 58 -5.62 3.07 23.85
N SER A 59 -6.60 3.06 24.76
CA SER A 59 -6.51 3.75 26.05
C SER A 59 -5.48 3.15 27.03
N ASP A 60 -5.07 1.92 26.80
CA ASP A 60 -4.04 1.21 27.57
C ASP A 60 -2.61 1.61 27.17
N VAL A 61 -2.43 2.27 26.03
CA VAL A 61 -1.13 2.78 25.58
C VAL A 61 -0.82 4.10 26.28
N LYS A 62 0.25 4.11 27.06
CA LYS A 62 0.73 5.30 27.78
C LYS A 62 2.05 5.81 27.20
N PHE A 63 2.06 7.07 26.83
CA PHE A 63 3.27 7.77 26.36
C PHE A 63 3.78 8.69 27.50
N ARG A 64 5.05 8.56 27.85
CA ARG A 64 5.63 9.44 28.89
C ARG A 64 5.89 10.86 28.38
N ASN A 65 6.51 10.97 27.20
CA ASN A 65 6.91 12.25 26.60
C ASN A 65 6.64 12.21 25.10
N LEU A 66 5.36 12.26 24.71
CA LEU A 66 4.98 12.28 23.31
C LEU A 66 5.13 13.71 22.75
N GLY A 67 5.99 13.90 21.76
CA GLY A 67 6.25 15.20 21.13
C GLY A 67 5.78 15.29 19.68
N LEU A 68 5.76 14.16 18.95
CA LEU A 68 5.37 14.15 17.54
C LEU A 68 4.56 12.89 17.23
N ILE A 69 3.47 13.06 16.48
CA ILE A 69 2.68 12.00 15.90
C ILE A 69 2.76 12.08 14.39
N ILE A 70 3.12 10.98 13.73
CA ILE A 70 3.10 10.86 12.27
C ILE A 70 2.01 9.88 11.89
N VAL A 71 1.07 10.32 11.05
CA VAL A 71 -0.08 9.53 10.58
C VAL A 71 -0.02 9.36 9.07
N ASP A 72 0.05 8.12 8.61
CA ASP A 72 -0.05 7.80 7.20
C ASP A 72 -1.50 7.50 6.83
N GLU A 73 -1.99 8.15 5.77
CA GLU A 73 -3.35 7.97 5.24
C GLU A 73 -4.47 8.11 6.29
N GLU A 74 -4.50 9.26 7.00
CA GLU A 74 -5.49 9.59 8.07
C GLU A 74 -6.94 9.29 7.65
N HIS A 75 -7.28 9.44 6.36
CA HIS A 75 -8.64 9.22 5.86
C HIS A 75 -9.11 7.76 6.01
N ARG A 76 -8.21 6.81 6.19
CA ARG A 76 -8.52 5.38 6.42
C ARG A 76 -8.90 5.08 7.87
N PHE A 77 -8.71 6.00 8.80
CA PHE A 77 -9.11 5.81 10.19
C PHE A 77 -10.61 6.00 10.39
N GLY A 78 -11.20 5.12 11.19
CA GLY A 78 -12.59 5.25 11.64
C GLY A 78 -12.78 6.42 12.62
N VAL A 79 -14.05 6.77 12.88
CA VAL A 79 -14.42 7.93 13.71
C VAL A 79 -13.74 7.93 15.07
N ARG A 80 -13.76 6.81 15.79
CA ARG A 80 -13.13 6.67 17.13
C ARG A 80 -11.63 6.95 17.11
N HIS A 81 -10.92 6.49 16.09
CA HIS A 81 -9.48 6.72 15.95
C HIS A 81 -9.18 8.19 15.65
N LYS A 82 -10.04 8.84 14.84
CA LYS A 82 -9.93 10.27 14.55
C LYS A 82 -10.16 11.14 15.79
N GLU A 83 -11.11 10.74 16.65
CA GLU A 83 -11.35 11.40 17.93
C GLU A 83 -10.17 11.25 18.88
N ALA A 84 -9.60 10.03 19.00
CA ALA A 84 -8.39 9.80 19.80
C ALA A 84 -7.20 10.67 19.30
N LEU A 85 -6.98 10.73 17.98
CA LEU A 85 -5.95 11.59 17.38
C LEU A 85 -6.23 13.08 17.63
N LYS A 86 -7.49 13.51 17.57
CA LYS A 86 -7.87 14.90 17.85
C LYS A 86 -7.54 15.31 19.29
N ASN A 87 -7.78 14.42 20.25
CA ASN A 87 -7.46 14.67 21.66
C ASN A 87 -5.94 14.79 21.87
N LEU A 88 -5.15 13.93 21.25
CA LEU A 88 -3.69 13.99 21.31
C LEU A 88 -3.12 15.25 20.63
N ARG A 89 -3.76 15.71 19.55
CA ARG A 89 -3.33 16.88 18.78
C ARG A 89 -3.34 18.18 19.57
N ALA A 90 -4.10 18.26 20.64
CA ALA A 90 -4.15 19.48 21.46
C ALA A 90 -2.82 19.77 22.18
N GLU A 91 -1.98 18.74 22.37
CA GLU A 91 -0.76 18.80 23.18
C GLU A 91 0.51 18.40 22.44
N VAL A 92 0.39 17.90 21.19
CA VAL A 92 1.49 17.25 20.46
C VAL A 92 1.47 17.69 18.99
N ASP A 93 2.66 17.92 18.42
CA ASP A 93 2.79 18.16 16.98
C ASP A 93 2.31 16.96 16.15
N MET A 94 1.61 17.23 15.06
CA MET A 94 1.05 16.19 14.20
C MET A 94 1.38 16.40 12.74
N LEU A 95 2.02 15.40 12.13
CA LEU A 95 2.29 15.32 10.72
C LEU A 95 1.40 14.25 10.07
N THR A 96 0.60 14.65 9.11
CA THR A 96 -0.26 13.73 8.34
C THR A 96 0.25 13.61 6.93
N LEU A 97 0.41 12.37 6.44
CA LEU A 97 0.86 12.06 5.10
C LEU A 97 -0.30 11.48 4.28
N THR A 98 -0.42 11.87 3.03
CA THR A 98 -1.36 11.27 2.09
C THR A 98 -0.92 11.48 0.65
N ALA A 99 -1.16 10.47 -0.21
CA ALA A 99 -0.96 10.60 -1.64
C ALA A 99 -2.17 11.23 -2.36
N THR A 100 -3.35 11.15 -1.75
CA THR A 100 -4.62 11.61 -2.33
C THR A 100 -5.43 12.37 -1.27
N PRO A 101 -5.14 13.65 -1.06
CA PRO A 101 -5.88 14.44 -0.08
C PRO A 101 -7.35 14.55 -0.48
N ILE A 102 -8.25 14.24 0.45
CA ILE A 102 -9.68 14.42 0.24
C ILE A 102 -10.04 15.91 0.26
N PRO A 103 -11.16 16.34 -0.39
CA PRO A 103 -11.57 17.74 -0.45
C PRO A 103 -11.64 18.43 0.91
N ARG A 104 -12.08 17.71 1.96
CA ARG A 104 -12.13 18.26 3.33
C ARG A 104 -10.74 18.63 3.87
N THR A 105 -9.74 17.77 3.64
CA THR A 105 -8.35 18.03 4.07
C THR A 105 -7.77 19.24 3.34
N LEU A 106 -8.04 19.36 2.03
CA LEU A 106 -7.64 20.51 1.23
C LEU A 106 -8.35 21.79 1.70
N ASN A 107 -9.65 21.74 1.97
CA ASN A 107 -10.39 22.89 2.50
C ASN A 107 -9.84 23.36 3.86
N MET A 108 -9.45 22.43 4.74
CA MET A 108 -8.81 22.77 6.02
C MET A 108 -7.45 23.43 5.84
N ALA A 109 -6.68 23.00 4.84
CA ALA A 109 -5.40 23.64 4.51
C ALA A 109 -5.63 25.06 3.93
N PHE A 110 -6.53 25.20 2.97
CA PHE A 110 -6.86 26.52 2.38
C PHE A 110 -7.49 27.49 3.37
N SER A 111 -8.19 27.01 4.39
CA SER A 111 -8.73 27.88 5.47
C SER A 111 -7.71 28.23 6.55
N GLY A 112 -6.44 27.83 6.39
CA GLY A 112 -5.38 28.09 7.37
C GLY A 112 -5.45 27.27 8.65
N MET A 113 -6.32 26.25 8.70
CA MET A 113 -6.42 25.37 9.87
C MET A 113 -5.32 24.30 9.92
N ARG A 114 -4.61 24.07 8.80
CA ARG A 114 -3.47 23.17 8.67
C ARG A 114 -2.50 23.74 7.65
N ASP A 115 -1.21 23.65 7.95
CA ASP A 115 -0.17 23.90 6.96
C ASP A 115 -0.12 22.76 5.95
N LEU A 116 0.16 23.08 4.70
CA LEU A 116 0.26 22.12 3.61
C LEU A 116 1.64 22.21 2.95
N SER A 117 2.32 21.08 2.89
CA SER A 117 3.55 20.94 2.13
C SER A 117 3.38 19.87 1.03
N ILE A 118 3.91 20.14 -0.14
CA ILE A 118 3.84 19.22 -1.28
C ILE A 118 5.23 18.67 -1.57
N ILE A 119 5.38 17.34 -1.52
CA ILE A 119 6.59 16.64 -1.95
C ILE A 119 6.46 16.37 -3.44
N ALA A 120 6.98 17.26 -4.29
CA ALA A 120 6.83 17.18 -5.74
C ALA A 120 8.02 16.51 -6.44
N THR A 121 9.18 16.46 -5.79
CA THR A 121 10.40 15.90 -6.38
C THR A 121 10.47 14.38 -6.17
N PRO A 122 10.48 13.58 -7.22
CA PRO A 122 10.65 12.14 -7.07
C PRO A 122 12.08 11.81 -6.58
N PRO A 123 12.27 10.66 -5.91
CA PRO A 123 13.60 10.18 -5.56
C PRO A 123 14.52 10.07 -6.78
N ALA A 124 15.81 10.36 -6.58
CA ALA A 124 16.82 10.22 -7.63
C ALA A 124 16.81 8.78 -8.18
N LYS A 125 16.98 8.64 -9.51
CA LYS A 125 16.99 7.36 -10.24
C LYS A 125 15.64 6.63 -10.33
N ARG A 126 14.53 7.24 -9.89
CA ARG A 126 13.21 6.66 -10.10
C ARG A 126 12.76 6.88 -11.53
N LEU A 127 12.51 5.80 -12.25
CA LEU A 127 11.97 5.84 -13.62
C LEU A 127 10.45 6.02 -13.58
N ALA A 128 9.91 6.79 -14.51
CA ALA A 128 8.47 6.90 -14.69
C ALA A 128 7.86 5.54 -15.05
N VAL A 129 6.69 5.24 -14.49
CA VAL A 129 5.94 4.02 -14.84
C VAL A 129 5.39 4.16 -16.25
N LYS A 130 5.77 3.25 -17.15
CA LYS A 130 5.20 3.19 -18.51
C LYS A 130 3.80 2.63 -18.43
N THR A 131 2.83 3.44 -18.83
CA THR A 131 1.40 3.11 -18.76
C THR A 131 0.87 2.76 -20.15
N PHE A 132 0.17 1.65 -20.26
CA PHE A 132 -0.45 1.19 -21.50
C PHE A 132 -1.93 0.92 -21.28
N VAL A 133 -2.78 1.53 -22.09
CA VAL A 133 -4.19 1.17 -22.20
C VAL A 133 -4.33 0.20 -23.38
N ARG A 134 -4.84 -0.99 -23.14
CA ARG A 134 -4.97 -2.04 -24.15
C ARG A 134 -6.31 -2.74 -24.03
N GLU A 135 -6.85 -3.18 -25.15
CA GLU A 135 -7.95 -4.13 -25.16
C GLU A 135 -7.50 -5.47 -24.56
N THR A 136 -8.34 -6.08 -23.73
CA THR A 136 -8.03 -7.34 -23.06
C THR A 136 -7.84 -8.45 -24.08
N SER A 137 -6.66 -9.05 -24.10
CA SER A 137 -6.40 -10.26 -24.85
C SER A 137 -5.42 -11.16 -24.08
N PRO A 138 -5.49 -12.49 -24.27
CA PRO A 138 -4.54 -13.43 -23.67
C PRO A 138 -3.09 -13.11 -24.02
N GLU A 139 -2.83 -12.68 -25.26
CA GLU A 139 -1.48 -12.34 -25.74
C GLU A 139 -0.88 -11.16 -24.98
N VAL A 140 -1.67 -10.10 -24.76
CA VAL A 140 -1.23 -8.92 -24.02
C VAL A 140 -0.93 -9.28 -22.56
N VAL A 141 -1.79 -10.07 -21.94
CA VAL A 141 -1.59 -10.52 -20.55
C VAL A 141 -0.35 -11.38 -20.44
N LYS A 142 -0.19 -12.37 -21.33
CA LYS A 142 0.97 -13.24 -21.37
C LYS A 142 2.27 -12.47 -21.55
N GLU A 143 2.32 -11.54 -22.52
CA GLU A 143 3.48 -10.72 -22.77
C GLU A 143 3.84 -9.88 -21.53
N ALA A 144 2.86 -9.22 -20.90
CA ALA A 144 3.07 -8.39 -19.73
C ALA A 144 3.62 -9.19 -18.56
N MET A 145 3.07 -10.39 -18.29
CA MET A 145 3.53 -11.27 -17.24
C MET A 145 4.95 -11.79 -17.54
N LEU A 146 5.19 -12.37 -18.72
CA LEU A 146 6.49 -12.94 -19.07
C LEU A 146 7.60 -11.92 -19.06
N ARG A 147 7.34 -10.69 -19.53
CA ARG A 147 8.32 -9.58 -19.48
C ARG A 147 8.84 -9.35 -18.06
N GLU A 148 7.97 -9.42 -17.07
CA GLU A 148 8.36 -9.23 -15.66
C GLU A 148 9.05 -10.47 -15.09
N LEU A 149 8.49 -11.64 -15.32
CA LEU A 149 8.99 -12.89 -14.75
C LEU A 149 10.39 -13.25 -15.29
N LEU A 150 10.65 -13.05 -16.58
CA LEU A 150 11.95 -13.32 -17.21
C LEU A 150 13.09 -12.47 -16.66
N ARG A 151 12.81 -11.28 -16.14
CA ARG A 151 13.82 -10.44 -15.47
C ARG A 151 13.90 -10.67 -13.95
N GLY A 152 13.19 -11.70 -13.42
CA GLY A 152 13.20 -12.06 -12.00
C GLY A 152 12.37 -11.15 -11.10
N GLY A 153 11.51 -10.31 -11.69
CA GLY A 153 10.58 -9.45 -10.97
C GLY A 153 9.28 -10.16 -10.60
N GLN A 154 8.35 -9.37 -10.05
CA GLN A 154 7.02 -9.81 -9.64
C GLN A 154 5.95 -8.92 -10.26
N ALA A 155 4.74 -9.47 -10.46
CA ALA A 155 3.62 -8.75 -11.03
C ALA A 155 2.39 -8.79 -10.13
N TYR A 156 1.65 -7.68 -10.10
CA TYR A 156 0.28 -7.63 -9.62
C TYR A 156 -0.69 -7.86 -10.79
N TYR A 157 -1.69 -8.68 -10.57
CA TYR A 157 -2.85 -8.79 -11.46
C TYR A 157 -4.11 -8.41 -10.68
N LEU A 158 -4.66 -7.25 -10.98
CA LEU A 158 -5.86 -6.74 -10.31
C LEU A 158 -7.11 -7.34 -10.95
N HIS A 159 -7.89 -8.06 -10.14
CA HIS A 159 -9.18 -8.61 -10.50
C HIS A 159 -10.19 -8.36 -9.38
N ASN A 160 -11.16 -7.48 -9.60
CA ASN A 160 -12.01 -6.95 -8.52
C ASN A 160 -13.25 -7.79 -8.20
N GLU A 161 -13.39 -8.96 -8.80
CA GLU A 161 -14.52 -9.85 -8.56
C GLU A 161 -14.06 -11.06 -7.73
N VAL A 162 -14.35 -11.03 -6.42
CA VAL A 162 -13.89 -12.07 -5.48
C VAL A 162 -14.42 -13.46 -5.87
N ASP A 163 -15.66 -13.55 -6.33
CA ASP A 163 -16.30 -14.84 -6.69
C ASP A 163 -15.62 -15.52 -7.86
N THR A 164 -14.91 -14.80 -8.70
CA THR A 164 -14.23 -15.31 -9.90
C THR A 164 -12.71 -15.26 -9.80
N ILE A 165 -12.16 -14.79 -8.69
CA ILE A 165 -10.70 -14.57 -8.55
C ILE A 165 -9.89 -15.86 -8.65
N GLU A 166 -10.40 -16.96 -8.10
CA GLU A 166 -9.75 -18.28 -8.19
C GLU A 166 -9.72 -18.81 -9.62
N LYS A 167 -10.84 -18.65 -10.34
CA LYS A 167 -10.92 -19.00 -11.75
C LYS A 167 -9.95 -18.17 -12.59
N CYS A 168 -9.89 -16.87 -12.34
CA CYS A 168 -8.93 -15.95 -12.98
C CYS A 168 -7.49 -16.42 -12.74
N ALA A 169 -7.15 -16.78 -11.51
CA ALA A 169 -5.82 -17.30 -11.18
C ALA A 169 -5.49 -18.61 -11.93
N GLN A 170 -6.45 -19.53 -12.07
CA GLN A 170 -6.29 -20.75 -12.82
C GLN A 170 -6.07 -20.48 -14.33
N GLU A 171 -6.83 -19.56 -14.91
CA GLU A 171 -6.69 -19.14 -16.31
C GLU A 171 -5.30 -18.51 -16.56
N LEU A 172 -4.84 -17.67 -15.66
CA LEU A 172 -3.50 -17.07 -15.71
C LEU A 172 -2.40 -18.13 -15.56
N GLN A 173 -2.57 -19.11 -14.68
CA GLN A 173 -1.63 -20.21 -14.52
C GLN A 173 -1.54 -21.10 -15.77
N ALA A 174 -2.66 -21.31 -16.44
CA ALA A 174 -2.69 -22.06 -17.71
C ALA A 174 -2.05 -21.26 -18.85
N LEU A 175 -2.22 -19.91 -18.85
CA LEU A 175 -1.66 -19.02 -19.85
C LEU A 175 -0.14 -18.85 -19.70
N VAL A 176 0.36 -18.82 -18.46
CA VAL A 176 1.78 -18.64 -18.10
C VAL A 176 2.15 -19.72 -17.07
N PRO A 177 2.54 -20.91 -17.51
CA PRO A 177 2.87 -22.02 -16.59
C PRO A 177 4.00 -21.73 -15.61
N GLU A 178 4.91 -20.81 -15.96
CA GLU A 178 6.04 -20.38 -15.11
C GLU A 178 5.60 -19.50 -13.93
N ALA A 179 4.37 -19.01 -13.95
CA ALA A 179 3.85 -18.18 -12.86
C ALA A 179 3.63 -19.01 -11.60
N ARG A 180 4.06 -18.51 -10.48
CA ARG A 180 3.68 -18.98 -9.14
C ARG A 180 2.70 -17.97 -8.57
N ILE A 181 1.42 -18.32 -8.57
CA ILE A 181 0.33 -17.38 -8.31
C ILE A 181 -0.10 -17.46 -6.85
N GLY A 182 -0.12 -16.32 -6.17
CA GLY A 182 -0.82 -16.11 -4.91
C GLY A 182 -2.12 -15.32 -5.13
N ILE A 183 -3.09 -15.50 -4.25
CA ILE A 183 -4.39 -14.80 -4.30
C ILE A 183 -4.57 -13.99 -3.02
N ALA A 184 -5.03 -12.73 -3.17
CA ALA A 184 -5.31 -11.85 -2.04
C ALA A 184 -6.57 -11.01 -2.30
N HIS A 185 -7.57 -11.07 -1.41
CA HIS A 185 -8.80 -10.30 -1.56
C HIS A 185 -9.39 -9.84 -0.22
N GLY A 186 -10.29 -8.86 -0.27
CA GLY A 186 -10.82 -8.19 0.92
C GLY A 186 -11.71 -9.04 1.83
N GLN A 187 -12.19 -10.20 1.38
CA GLN A 187 -12.98 -11.14 2.20
C GLN A 187 -12.11 -12.14 2.97
N MET A 188 -10.79 -12.20 2.70
CA MET A 188 -9.88 -13.01 3.49
C MET A 188 -9.77 -12.49 4.92
N ARG A 189 -9.56 -13.41 5.85
CA ARG A 189 -9.22 -13.03 7.22
C ARG A 189 -7.92 -12.23 7.22
N GLU A 190 -7.86 -11.19 8.04
CA GLU A 190 -6.71 -10.28 8.06
C GLU A 190 -5.37 -11.00 8.24
N ARG A 191 -5.33 -12.06 9.06
CA ARG A 191 -4.13 -12.87 9.27
C ARG A 191 -3.70 -13.65 8.02
N GLU A 192 -4.66 -14.21 7.30
CA GLU A 192 -4.39 -14.93 6.04
C GLU A 192 -3.86 -13.97 4.98
N LEU A 193 -4.48 -12.80 4.87
CA LEU A 193 -4.04 -11.76 3.96
C LEU A 193 -2.61 -11.30 4.26
N GLU A 194 -2.29 -11.05 5.53
CA GLU A 194 -0.93 -10.69 5.95
C GLU A 194 0.06 -11.79 5.60
N GLN A 195 -0.30 -13.05 5.77
CA GLN A 195 0.55 -14.19 5.40
C GLN A 195 0.82 -14.24 3.90
N VAL A 196 -0.21 -14.10 3.06
CA VAL A 196 -0.05 -14.09 1.59
C VAL A 196 0.83 -12.92 1.15
N MET A 197 0.63 -11.72 1.71
CA MET A 197 1.43 -10.56 1.39
C MET A 197 2.90 -10.72 1.82
N GLN A 198 3.15 -11.35 2.96
CA GLN A 198 4.51 -11.68 3.42
C GLN A 198 5.18 -12.70 2.49
N GLN A 199 4.45 -13.74 2.08
CA GLN A 199 4.94 -14.72 1.11
C GLN A 199 5.26 -14.07 -0.24
N PHE A 200 4.43 -13.14 -0.70
CA PHE A 200 4.70 -12.38 -1.92
C PHE A 200 5.94 -11.48 -1.76
N TYR A 201 6.06 -10.76 -0.67
CA TYR A 201 7.25 -9.95 -0.37
C TYR A 201 8.54 -10.79 -0.41
N HIS A 202 8.52 -12.00 0.14
CA HIS A 202 9.63 -12.95 0.13
C HIS A 202 9.75 -13.77 -1.18
N LYS A 203 9.06 -13.37 -2.25
CA LYS A 203 9.13 -14.00 -3.59
C LYS A 203 8.73 -15.48 -3.64
N GLN A 204 7.93 -15.96 -2.69
CA GLN A 204 7.34 -17.31 -2.79
C GLN A 204 6.36 -17.39 -3.95
N PHE A 205 5.67 -16.29 -4.24
CA PHE A 205 4.89 -16.06 -5.46
C PHE A 205 5.59 -15.04 -6.34
N ASN A 206 5.45 -15.16 -7.65
CA ASN A 206 5.92 -14.16 -8.61
C ASN A 206 4.77 -13.38 -9.27
N VAL A 207 3.53 -13.82 -9.09
CA VAL A 207 2.32 -13.11 -9.49
C VAL A 207 1.34 -13.11 -8.32
N LEU A 208 0.79 -11.95 -7.99
CA LEU A 208 -0.28 -11.79 -7.01
C LEU A 208 -1.56 -11.37 -7.72
N VAL A 209 -2.54 -12.27 -7.78
CA VAL A 209 -3.90 -11.96 -8.23
C VAL A 209 -4.66 -11.39 -7.04
N CYS A 210 -5.14 -10.16 -7.16
CA CYS A 210 -5.70 -9.47 -6.01
C CYS A 210 -6.82 -8.49 -6.40
N THR A 211 -7.65 -8.17 -5.42
CA THR A 211 -8.56 -7.02 -5.51
C THR A 211 -7.82 -5.71 -5.18
N THR A 212 -8.53 -4.59 -5.14
CA THR A 212 -7.97 -3.27 -4.77
C THR A 212 -7.35 -3.20 -3.38
N ILE A 213 -7.30 -4.31 -2.65
CA ILE A 213 -6.69 -4.40 -1.32
C ILE A 213 -5.21 -3.99 -1.31
N ILE A 214 -4.49 -4.10 -2.43
CA ILE A 214 -3.09 -3.65 -2.56
C ILE A 214 -2.92 -2.12 -2.39
N GLU A 215 -4.00 -1.35 -2.36
CA GLU A 215 -3.95 0.08 -2.02
C GLU A 215 -3.42 0.34 -0.60
N THR A 216 -3.27 -0.71 0.24
CA THR A 216 -2.90 -0.60 1.67
C THR A 216 -1.48 -0.12 1.96
N GLY A 217 -0.69 0.23 0.95
CA GLY A 217 0.59 0.92 1.15
C GLY A 217 1.82 0.04 1.29
N ILE A 218 1.69 -1.29 1.25
CA ILE A 218 2.83 -2.21 1.32
C ILE A 218 3.77 -1.97 0.14
N ASP A 219 5.05 -1.84 0.44
CA ASP A 219 6.11 -1.70 -0.54
C ASP A 219 6.70 -3.06 -0.89
N VAL A 220 6.62 -3.43 -2.17
CA VAL A 220 7.26 -4.64 -2.72
C VAL A 220 8.17 -4.21 -3.86
N PRO A 221 9.45 -3.93 -3.59
CA PRO A 221 10.38 -3.34 -4.57
C PRO A 221 10.60 -4.18 -5.83
N SER A 222 10.40 -5.49 -5.74
CA SER A 222 10.49 -6.42 -6.86
C SER A 222 9.25 -6.47 -7.75
N ALA A 223 8.12 -5.88 -7.32
CA ALA A 223 6.90 -5.81 -8.11
C ALA A 223 6.94 -4.57 -9.01
N ASN A 224 7.33 -4.76 -10.26
CA ASN A 224 7.48 -3.66 -11.22
C ASN A 224 6.47 -3.73 -12.38
N THR A 225 5.55 -4.66 -12.37
CA THR A 225 4.43 -4.71 -13.33
C THR A 225 3.11 -4.82 -12.59
N ILE A 226 2.13 -4.00 -13.00
CA ILE A 226 0.73 -4.12 -12.57
C ILE A 226 -0.16 -4.22 -13.80
N ILE A 227 -1.04 -5.23 -13.79
CA ILE A 227 -2.06 -5.46 -14.81
C ILE A 227 -3.41 -5.24 -14.16
N MET A 228 -4.18 -4.27 -14.63
CA MET A 228 -5.49 -3.91 -14.09
C MET A 228 -6.57 -4.42 -15.04
N ASP A 229 -7.20 -5.54 -14.66
CA ASP A 229 -8.35 -6.06 -15.39
C ASP A 229 -9.56 -5.14 -15.25
N ARG A 230 -10.32 -4.94 -16.32
CA ARG A 230 -11.47 -4.03 -16.34
C ARG A 230 -11.18 -2.65 -15.76
N ALA A 231 -10.08 -2.04 -16.22
CA ALA A 231 -9.68 -0.69 -15.81
C ALA A 231 -10.74 0.38 -16.12
N ASP A 232 -11.63 0.13 -17.08
CA ASP A 232 -12.79 0.95 -17.40
C ASP A 232 -13.75 1.13 -16.21
N LYS A 233 -13.77 0.20 -15.27
CA LYS A 233 -14.59 0.26 -14.02
C LYS A 233 -13.90 1.01 -12.87
N LEU A 234 -12.62 1.34 -12.98
CA LEU A 234 -11.85 2.00 -11.92
C LEU A 234 -12.00 3.52 -11.96
N GLY A 235 -11.98 4.14 -10.78
CA GLY A 235 -11.88 5.60 -10.65
C GLY A 235 -10.46 6.11 -10.99
N LEU A 236 -10.34 7.35 -11.48
CA LEU A 236 -9.04 7.93 -11.84
C LEU A 236 -8.06 7.96 -10.65
N ALA A 237 -8.50 8.42 -9.48
CA ALA A 237 -7.66 8.43 -8.28
C ALA A 237 -7.21 7.02 -7.88
N GLN A 238 -8.08 6.02 -8.03
CA GLN A 238 -7.78 4.63 -7.76
C GLN A 238 -6.72 4.08 -8.72
N MET A 239 -6.85 4.36 -10.02
CA MET A 239 -5.84 3.99 -11.02
C MET A 239 -4.48 4.59 -10.70
N HIS A 240 -4.42 5.86 -10.30
CA HIS A 240 -3.17 6.49 -9.87
C HIS A 240 -2.57 5.83 -8.64
N GLN A 241 -3.37 5.50 -7.62
CA GLN A 241 -2.91 4.80 -6.42
C GLN A 241 -2.36 3.41 -6.75
N LEU A 242 -3.07 2.64 -7.57
CA LEU A 242 -2.66 1.31 -8.01
C LEU A 242 -1.39 1.37 -8.85
N ARG A 243 -1.30 2.29 -9.81
CA ARG A 243 -0.08 2.53 -10.60
C ARG A 243 1.11 2.86 -9.68
N GLY A 244 0.89 3.60 -8.62
CA GLY A 244 1.89 3.93 -7.62
C GLY A 244 2.38 2.76 -6.76
N ARG A 245 1.79 1.55 -6.90
CA ARG A 245 2.28 0.33 -6.23
C ARG A 245 3.48 -0.29 -6.91
N VAL A 246 3.77 0.09 -8.15
CA VAL A 246 4.96 -0.35 -8.90
C VAL A 246 5.90 0.82 -9.16
N GLY A 247 7.13 0.55 -9.60
CA GLY A 247 8.13 1.58 -9.89
C GLY A 247 8.78 2.17 -8.63
N ARG A 248 8.90 1.40 -7.57
CA ARG A 248 9.57 1.80 -6.32
C ARG A 248 11.03 1.37 -6.26
N SER A 249 11.52 0.76 -7.32
CA SER A 249 12.92 0.39 -7.52
C SER A 249 13.53 1.17 -8.69
N HIS A 250 14.80 0.92 -8.97
CA HIS A 250 15.50 1.48 -10.12
C HIS A 250 15.17 0.77 -11.45
N HIS A 251 14.37 -0.28 -11.42
CA HIS A 251 13.92 -1.00 -12.61
C HIS A 251 12.74 -0.28 -13.29
N GLN A 252 12.68 -0.35 -14.62
CA GLN A 252 11.53 0.16 -15.36
C GLN A 252 10.27 -0.59 -14.96
N ALA A 253 9.26 0.16 -14.53
CA ALA A 253 7.96 -0.39 -14.18
C ALA A 253 6.92 -0.15 -15.29
N TYR A 254 5.92 -1.02 -15.30
CA TYR A 254 4.87 -1.06 -16.30
C TYR A 254 3.48 -1.17 -15.63
N ALA A 255 2.54 -0.40 -16.15
CA ALA A 255 1.13 -0.49 -15.81
C ALA A 255 0.31 -0.78 -17.07
N TYR A 256 -0.38 -1.90 -17.09
CA TYR A 256 -1.30 -2.30 -18.15
C TYR A 256 -2.72 -2.11 -17.66
N LEU A 257 -3.45 -1.21 -18.32
CA LEU A 257 -4.86 -0.95 -18.07
C LEU A 257 -5.66 -1.70 -19.13
N LEU A 258 -6.23 -2.84 -18.76
CA LEU A 258 -6.98 -3.67 -19.68
C LEU A 258 -8.44 -3.23 -19.73
N THR A 259 -8.95 -3.08 -20.94
CA THR A 259 -10.31 -2.61 -21.20
C THR A 259 -11.07 -3.58 -22.08
N PRO A 260 -12.39 -3.59 -22.05
CA PRO A 260 -13.18 -4.23 -23.12
C PRO A 260 -13.00 -3.47 -24.43
N HIS A 261 -13.59 -3.98 -25.49
CA HIS A 261 -13.64 -3.26 -26.76
C HIS A 261 -14.20 -1.85 -26.60
N LYS A 262 -13.63 -0.87 -27.29
CA LYS A 262 -13.96 0.55 -27.16
C LYS A 262 -15.48 0.83 -27.19
N LYS A 263 -16.25 0.16 -28.06
CA LYS A 263 -17.71 0.30 -28.15
C LYS A 263 -18.48 -0.12 -26.91
N ALA A 264 -17.85 -0.89 -26.01
CA ALA A 264 -18.48 -1.34 -24.75
C ALA A 264 -18.14 -0.45 -23.56
N MET A 265 -17.35 0.61 -23.73
CA MET A 265 -16.99 1.56 -22.68
C MET A 265 -17.93 2.76 -22.68
N THR A 266 -18.08 3.38 -21.51
CA THR A 266 -18.79 4.68 -21.40
C THR A 266 -17.81 5.82 -21.71
N GLY A 267 -18.35 6.96 -22.18
CA GLY A 267 -17.53 8.14 -22.47
C GLY A 267 -16.74 8.66 -21.26
N ASP A 268 -17.29 8.50 -20.04
CA ASP A 268 -16.57 8.85 -18.81
C ASP A 268 -15.40 7.90 -18.50
N ALA A 269 -15.53 6.62 -18.83
CA ALA A 269 -14.42 5.67 -18.71
C ALA A 269 -13.29 6.00 -19.70
N GLU A 270 -13.63 6.37 -20.96
CA GLU A 270 -12.64 6.80 -21.95
C GLU A 270 -11.86 8.02 -21.45
N LYS A 271 -12.54 9.06 -20.97
CA LYS A 271 -11.88 10.28 -20.44
C LYS A 271 -10.95 9.97 -19.24
N ARG A 272 -11.35 9.06 -18.34
CA ARG A 272 -10.50 8.66 -17.20
C ARG A 272 -9.24 7.92 -17.70
N LEU A 273 -9.39 7.07 -18.70
CA LEU A 273 -8.27 6.31 -19.29
C LEU A 273 -7.33 7.17 -20.13
N GLU A 274 -7.82 8.25 -20.71
CA GLU A 274 -6.98 9.25 -21.39
C GLU A 274 -6.17 10.12 -20.40
N ALA A 275 -6.71 10.32 -19.18
CA ALA A 275 -6.08 11.17 -18.18
C ALA A 275 -5.01 10.46 -17.33
N ILE A 276 -4.91 9.12 -17.38
CA ILE A 276 -3.95 8.35 -16.60
C ILE A 276 -2.58 8.22 -17.29
#